data_52d1342695f40e1720f7a41e24148c29
#
_entry.id   52d1342695f40e1720f7a41e24148c29
#
_cell.length_a   1.000
_cell.length_b   1.000
_cell.length_c   1.000
_cell.angle_alpha   90.00
_cell.angle_beta   90.00
_cell.angle_gamma   90.00
#
_symmetry.space_group_name_H-M   'P 1'
#
loop_
_entity.id
_entity.type
_entity.pdbx_description
1 polymer ?
#
loop_
_entity_poly.entity_id
_entity_poly.type
_entity_poly.pdbx_seq_one_letter_code
_entity_poly.pdbx_strand_id
1 'polypeptide(L)'
;METNKSKNIWWWVVGIIVVVVIVYFVGNKPVSNETIKIGAVLPLSGKNEFYGKEIQNAIELARGEVNSAGGGGINGKNLEVVYEDDQADAKIGASVMQKLVDVNKVSIVLGSWVSGVVLANAPIAEKAKVIVMAEAIAPAISSAGDYIFRIQPSASYYSAELMKVVIRELKLKNIATIYINNEFGIALRDTVKSEAEKLGGRIITEESYAQGDQDFRSQLTKIKAKNPDALFIGGYQEQSMVIKQASELGLKTKFLAGPPFENQKLVEDLRGLAERVIYPYHFLAQTSNPKTIAYMKAYKDKFNVETGGFAPLMYDAVYIIADALKECGVNTDCIKTALYATSYDGVSGLIKFDSNGDPVIPIVVKTVKNGQFVKYE
;
A
#
# COMPACT_ATOMS: atom_id res chain seq x y z
N MET A 1 -80.52 -22.10 -6.37
CA MET A 1 -79.17 -22.19 -7.01
C MET A 1 -78.26 -21.22 -6.35
N GLU A 2 -77.71 -21.57 -5.21
CA GLU A 2 -76.64 -20.85 -4.53
C GLU A 2 -75.45 -21.77 -4.48
N THR A 3 -74.48 -21.50 -5.26
CA THR A 3 -73.33 -22.36 -5.32
C THR A 3 -71.99 -21.65 -5.57
N ASN A 4 -71.08 -21.91 -4.75
CA ASN A 4 -69.68 -22.09 -5.14
C ASN A 4 -68.69 -20.87 -5.33
N LYS A 5 -69.03 -19.68 -4.75
CA LYS A 5 -68.04 -18.58 -4.75
C LYS A 5 -67.03 -18.61 -3.61
N SER A 6 -67.26 -19.36 -2.53
CA SER A 6 -66.39 -19.33 -1.34
C SER A 6 -65.11 -20.21 -1.46
N LYS A 7 -65.15 -21.28 -2.29
CA LYS A 7 -63.97 -22.16 -2.44
C LYS A 7 -62.83 -21.54 -3.22
N ASN A 8 -63.07 -20.65 -4.16
CA ASN A 8 -62.01 -20.01 -4.96
C ASN A 8 -61.25 -18.94 -4.18
N ILE A 9 -61.89 -18.26 -3.24
CA ILE A 9 -61.25 -17.25 -2.40
C ILE A 9 -60.21 -17.89 -1.48
N TRP A 10 -60.47 -19.08 -0.98
CA TRP A 10 -59.54 -19.80 -0.08
C TRP A 10 -58.21 -20.18 -0.77
N TRP A 11 -58.27 -20.59 -2.05
CA TRP A 11 -57.10 -20.88 -2.86
C TRP A 11 -56.24 -19.65 -3.16
N TRP A 12 -56.86 -18.48 -3.34
CA TRP A 12 -56.16 -17.22 -3.51
C TRP A 12 -55.45 -16.76 -2.21
N VAL A 13 -56.09 -16.93 -1.07
CA VAL A 13 -55.51 -16.62 0.24
C VAL A 13 -54.33 -17.54 0.55
N VAL A 14 -54.45 -18.84 0.28
CA VAL A 14 -53.37 -19.79 0.43
C VAL A 14 -52.20 -19.44 -0.52
N GLY A 15 -52.47 -19.10 -1.76
CA GLY A 15 -51.46 -18.67 -2.73
C GLY A 15 -50.71 -17.41 -2.28
N ILE A 16 -51.39 -16.41 -1.74
CA ILE A 16 -50.77 -15.18 -1.20
C ILE A 16 -49.91 -15.50 0.03
N ILE A 17 -50.37 -16.35 0.95
CA ILE A 17 -49.61 -16.75 2.12
C ILE A 17 -48.34 -17.51 1.71
N VAL A 18 -48.41 -18.42 0.74
CA VAL A 18 -47.25 -19.14 0.21
C VAL A 18 -46.23 -18.19 -0.42
N VAL A 19 -46.70 -17.20 -1.22
CA VAL A 19 -45.84 -16.18 -1.83
C VAL A 19 -45.19 -15.30 -0.75
N VAL A 20 -45.94 -14.87 0.27
CA VAL A 20 -45.41 -14.07 1.39
C VAL A 20 -44.39 -14.87 2.19
N VAL A 21 -44.66 -16.16 2.46
CA VAL A 21 -43.69 -17.05 3.16
C VAL A 21 -42.46 -17.25 2.30
N ILE A 22 -42.58 -17.47 0.99
CA ILE A 22 -41.40 -17.60 0.11
C ILE A 22 -40.61 -16.29 0.08
N VAL A 23 -41.24 -15.14 -0.06
CA VAL A 23 -40.59 -13.83 -0.04
C VAL A 23 -39.92 -13.56 1.31
N TYR A 24 -40.59 -13.96 2.42
CA TYR A 24 -40.00 -13.84 3.76
C TYR A 24 -38.75 -14.75 3.94
N PHE A 25 -38.81 -16.00 3.47
CA PHE A 25 -37.68 -16.94 3.56
C PHE A 25 -36.57 -16.64 2.53
N VAL A 26 -36.89 -16.07 1.36
CA VAL A 26 -35.90 -15.65 0.36
C VAL A 26 -35.24 -14.32 0.77
N GLY A 27 -36.01 -13.41 1.43
CA GLY A 27 -35.52 -12.12 1.92
C GLY A 27 -34.72 -12.20 3.22
N ASN A 28 -34.98 -13.21 4.06
CA ASN A 28 -34.29 -13.45 5.33
C ASN A 28 -33.44 -14.72 5.27
N LYS A 29 -32.48 -14.77 4.34
CA LYS A 29 -31.39 -15.76 4.54
C LYS A 29 -30.71 -15.41 5.87
N PRO A 30 -30.61 -16.33 6.83
CA PRO A 30 -29.81 -16.04 8.01
C PRO A 30 -28.39 -15.69 7.54
N VAL A 31 -27.91 -14.50 7.91
CA VAL A 31 -26.51 -14.16 7.74
C VAL A 31 -25.74 -15.28 8.45
N SER A 32 -24.97 -16.07 7.72
CA SER A 32 -24.17 -17.11 8.36
C SER A 32 -23.19 -16.41 9.29
N ASN A 33 -23.13 -16.83 10.55
CA ASN A 33 -22.11 -16.34 11.51
C ASN A 33 -20.71 -16.85 11.15
N GLU A 34 -20.55 -17.49 10.00
CA GLU A 34 -19.25 -17.94 9.53
C GLU A 34 -18.43 -16.77 9.01
N THR A 35 -17.18 -16.72 9.42
CA THR A 35 -16.23 -15.70 9.01
C THR A 35 -15.08 -16.31 8.22
N ILE A 36 -14.58 -15.57 7.24
CA ILE A 36 -13.30 -15.84 6.60
C ILE A 36 -12.27 -14.92 7.30
N LYS A 37 -11.29 -15.55 7.98
CA LYS A 37 -10.25 -14.80 8.68
C LYS A 37 -9.03 -14.63 7.80
N ILE A 38 -8.55 -13.40 7.69
CA ILE A 38 -7.24 -13.05 7.13
C ILE A 38 -6.43 -12.30 8.19
N GLY A 39 -5.11 -12.30 8.05
CA GLY A 39 -4.22 -11.52 8.91
C GLY A 39 -3.90 -10.16 8.32
N ALA A 40 -3.44 -9.24 9.15
CA ALA A 40 -2.73 -8.03 8.74
C ALA A 40 -1.56 -7.77 9.70
N VAL A 41 -0.36 -7.63 9.15
CA VAL A 41 0.86 -7.27 9.89
C VAL A 41 1.24 -5.86 9.48
N LEU A 42 1.18 -4.91 10.40
CA LEU A 42 1.35 -3.48 10.12
C LEU A 42 2.11 -2.79 11.27
N PRO A 43 2.85 -1.70 11.01
CA PRO A 43 3.45 -0.89 12.07
C PRO A 43 2.37 -0.02 12.74
N LEU A 44 1.62 -0.58 13.70
CA LEU A 44 0.49 0.10 14.34
C LEU A 44 0.91 0.95 15.55
N SER A 45 2.18 0.87 15.95
CA SER A 45 2.79 1.71 16.99
C SER A 45 4.19 2.15 16.60
N GLY A 46 4.78 3.09 17.37
CA GLY A 46 6.14 3.58 17.17
C GLY A 46 6.27 4.60 16.03
N LYS A 47 7.49 4.72 15.49
CA LYS A 47 7.84 5.81 14.55
C LYS A 47 7.11 5.75 13.21
N ASN A 48 6.69 4.57 12.78
CA ASN A 48 5.99 4.37 11.52
C ASN A 48 4.47 4.17 11.66
N GLU A 49 3.93 4.43 12.86
CA GLU A 49 2.50 4.29 13.17
C GLU A 49 1.60 5.04 12.18
N PHE A 50 2.02 6.22 11.75
CA PHE A 50 1.26 7.02 10.79
C PHE A 50 0.89 6.21 9.52
N TYR A 51 1.88 5.54 8.93
CA TYR A 51 1.67 4.72 7.71
C TYR A 51 0.82 3.48 8.00
N GLY A 52 1.10 2.79 9.12
CA GLY A 52 0.34 1.62 9.53
C GLY A 52 -1.14 1.91 9.78
N LYS A 53 -1.45 3.05 10.41
CA LYS A 53 -2.84 3.50 10.64
C LYS A 53 -3.55 3.90 9.36
N GLU A 54 -2.87 4.56 8.45
CA GLU A 54 -3.40 4.90 7.14
C GLU A 54 -3.84 3.63 6.37
N ILE A 55 -2.98 2.63 6.34
CA ILE A 55 -3.23 1.34 5.69
C ILE A 55 -4.35 0.58 6.43
N GLN A 56 -4.33 0.55 7.77
CA GLN A 56 -5.39 -0.08 8.56
C GLN A 56 -6.78 0.52 8.26
N ASN A 57 -6.86 1.84 8.14
CA ASN A 57 -8.11 2.52 7.79
C ASN A 57 -8.61 2.09 6.40
N ALA A 58 -7.72 1.96 5.42
CA ALA A 58 -8.08 1.50 4.07
C ALA A 58 -8.63 0.06 4.10
N ILE A 59 -7.97 -0.83 4.82
CA ILE A 59 -8.44 -2.21 5.02
C ILE A 59 -9.82 -2.22 5.66
N GLU A 60 -10.04 -1.43 6.72
CA GLU A 60 -11.32 -1.36 7.43
C GLU A 60 -12.45 -0.72 6.59
N LEU A 61 -12.12 0.21 5.69
CA LEU A 61 -13.09 0.74 4.75
C LEU A 61 -13.53 -0.36 3.77
N ALA A 62 -12.57 -0.97 3.07
CA ALA A 62 -12.84 -2.02 2.08
C ALA A 62 -13.52 -3.24 2.70
N ARG A 63 -13.07 -3.71 3.89
CA ARG A 63 -13.68 -4.81 4.62
C ARG A 63 -15.17 -4.53 4.93
N GLY A 64 -15.45 -3.30 5.40
CA GLY A 64 -16.83 -2.88 5.69
C GLY A 64 -17.72 -2.92 4.45
N GLU A 65 -17.21 -2.44 3.31
CA GLU A 65 -17.93 -2.45 2.04
C GLU A 65 -18.12 -3.86 1.49
N VAL A 66 -17.08 -4.71 1.52
CA VAL A 66 -17.15 -6.13 1.14
C VAL A 66 -18.21 -6.86 1.96
N ASN A 67 -18.26 -6.63 3.27
CA ASN A 67 -19.24 -7.27 4.15
C ASN A 67 -20.66 -6.76 3.96
N SER A 68 -20.82 -5.51 3.51
CA SER A 68 -22.12 -4.88 3.26
C SER A 68 -22.65 -5.11 1.83
N ALA A 69 -21.81 -5.60 0.91
CA ALA A 69 -22.21 -5.85 -0.47
C ALA A 69 -23.33 -6.90 -0.55
N GLY A 70 -24.25 -6.71 -1.52
CA GLY A 70 -25.51 -7.46 -1.62
C GLY A 70 -25.34 -8.99 -1.56
N GLY A 71 -25.71 -9.56 -0.43
CA GLY A 71 -25.62 -10.99 -0.15
C GLY A 71 -24.85 -11.35 1.12
N GLY A 72 -24.26 -10.36 1.83
CA GLY A 72 -23.54 -10.58 3.10
C GLY A 72 -22.15 -11.18 2.93
N GLY A 73 -21.16 -10.33 2.58
CA GLY A 73 -19.76 -10.72 2.53
C GLY A 73 -19.36 -11.62 1.35
N ILE A 74 -18.34 -12.44 1.56
CA ILE A 74 -17.76 -13.35 0.57
C ILE A 74 -18.50 -14.70 0.62
N ASN A 75 -19.31 -15.01 -0.38
CA ASN A 75 -20.14 -16.23 -0.45
C ASN A 75 -21.01 -16.43 0.81
N GLY A 76 -21.55 -15.35 1.36
CA GLY A 76 -22.39 -15.37 2.56
C GLY A 76 -21.62 -15.39 3.89
N LYS A 77 -20.30 -15.23 3.87
CA LYS A 77 -19.43 -15.19 5.05
C LYS A 77 -18.79 -13.81 5.20
N ASN A 78 -18.74 -13.28 6.42
CA ASN A 78 -18.07 -12.02 6.68
C ASN A 78 -16.55 -12.15 6.59
N LEU A 79 -15.89 -11.15 6.02
CA LEU A 79 -14.43 -11.01 6.09
C LEU A 79 -14.05 -10.42 7.45
N GLU A 80 -13.18 -11.10 8.19
CA GLU A 80 -12.60 -10.67 9.46
C GLU A 80 -11.10 -10.47 9.28
N VAL A 81 -10.54 -9.38 9.80
CA VAL A 81 -9.11 -9.09 9.74
C VAL A 81 -8.52 -9.13 11.15
N VAL A 82 -7.54 -10.00 11.37
CA VAL A 82 -6.77 -10.10 12.60
C VAL A 82 -5.53 -9.24 12.46
N TYR A 83 -5.49 -8.13 13.20
CA TYR A 83 -4.38 -7.19 13.16
C TYR A 83 -3.29 -7.57 14.16
N GLU A 84 -2.04 -7.52 13.71
CA GLU A 84 -0.85 -7.65 14.53
C GLU A 84 0.09 -6.46 14.28
N ASP A 85 0.66 -5.93 15.36
CA ASP A 85 1.59 -4.82 15.31
C ASP A 85 3.03 -5.31 15.19
N ASP A 86 3.69 -4.97 14.08
CA ASP A 86 5.11 -5.33 13.86
C ASP A 86 6.09 -4.29 14.42
N GLN A 87 5.61 -3.14 14.88
CA GLN A 87 6.41 -2.02 15.42
C GLN A 87 7.55 -1.58 14.49
N ALA A 88 7.45 -1.90 13.21
CA ALA A 88 8.53 -1.74 12.22
C ALA A 88 9.81 -2.54 12.54
N ASP A 89 9.70 -3.62 13.31
CA ASP A 89 10.80 -4.51 13.71
C ASP A 89 10.64 -5.89 13.08
N ALA A 90 11.70 -6.37 12.41
CA ALA A 90 11.68 -7.64 11.68
C ALA A 90 11.50 -8.87 12.60
N LYS A 91 12.01 -8.83 13.84
CA LYS A 91 11.86 -9.95 14.79
C LYS A 91 10.46 -10.01 15.37
N ILE A 92 9.88 -8.84 15.70
CA ILE A 92 8.49 -8.74 16.15
C ILE A 92 7.58 -9.19 14.99
N GLY A 93 7.82 -8.68 13.78
CA GLY A 93 7.07 -9.07 12.57
C GLY A 93 7.07 -10.58 12.34
N ALA A 94 8.23 -11.24 12.42
CA ALA A 94 8.33 -12.70 12.29
C ALA A 94 7.55 -13.43 13.40
N SER A 95 7.58 -12.94 14.63
CA SER A 95 6.84 -13.53 15.76
C SER A 95 5.34 -13.45 15.57
N VAL A 96 4.82 -12.27 15.16
CA VAL A 96 3.38 -12.08 14.94
C VAL A 96 2.90 -12.80 13.67
N MET A 97 3.74 -12.91 12.64
CA MET A 97 3.46 -13.74 11.46
C MET A 97 3.30 -15.21 11.85
N GLN A 98 4.21 -15.75 12.68
CA GLN A 98 4.10 -17.11 13.17
C GLN A 98 2.80 -17.35 13.98
N LYS A 99 2.39 -16.35 14.79
CA LYS A 99 1.11 -16.39 15.51
C LYS A 99 -0.09 -16.43 14.57
N LEU A 100 -0.10 -15.60 13.53
CA LEU A 100 -1.17 -15.61 12.51
C LEU A 100 -1.28 -16.97 11.81
N VAL A 101 -0.15 -17.59 11.51
CA VAL A 101 -0.09 -18.91 10.87
C VAL A 101 -0.52 -20.01 11.84
N ASP A 102 0.08 -20.09 13.02
CA ASP A 102 -0.05 -21.24 13.91
C ASP A 102 -1.30 -21.20 14.79
N VAL A 103 -1.68 -20.01 15.24
CA VAL A 103 -2.80 -19.84 16.18
C VAL A 103 -4.06 -19.39 15.46
N ASN A 104 -3.98 -18.34 14.63
CA ASN A 104 -5.15 -17.80 13.93
C ASN A 104 -5.51 -18.59 12.67
N LYS A 105 -4.58 -19.42 12.14
CA LYS A 105 -4.77 -20.29 10.96
C LYS A 105 -5.25 -19.55 9.74
N VAL A 106 -4.70 -18.33 9.51
CA VAL A 106 -5.04 -17.54 8.35
C VAL A 106 -4.38 -18.07 7.07
N SER A 107 -5.07 -17.95 5.95
CA SER A 107 -4.56 -18.31 4.62
C SER A 107 -3.92 -17.14 3.88
N ILE A 108 -4.20 -15.92 4.33
CA ILE A 108 -3.76 -14.68 3.69
C ILE A 108 -3.34 -13.69 4.78
N VAL A 109 -2.26 -12.94 4.52
CA VAL A 109 -1.78 -11.81 5.36
C VAL A 109 -1.59 -10.59 4.49
N LEU A 110 -2.20 -9.47 4.86
CA LEU A 110 -1.98 -8.15 4.29
C LEU A 110 -0.80 -7.46 5.00
N GLY A 111 0.07 -6.81 4.25
CA GLY A 111 1.25 -6.11 4.79
C GLY A 111 2.49 -7.03 4.85
N SER A 112 3.62 -6.62 5.42
CA SER A 112 3.85 -5.35 6.10
C SER A 112 4.15 -4.22 5.09
N TRP A 113 4.18 -2.98 5.62
CA TRP A 113 4.69 -1.81 4.89
C TRP A 113 6.23 -1.71 4.98
N VAL A 114 6.84 -2.40 5.93
CA VAL A 114 8.28 -2.36 6.20
C VAL A 114 9.00 -3.50 5.49
N SER A 115 9.91 -3.18 4.56
CA SER A 115 10.60 -4.17 3.73
C SER A 115 11.32 -5.27 4.53
N GLY A 116 12.03 -4.90 5.61
CA GLY A 116 12.72 -5.87 6.47
C GLY A 116 11.77 -6.83 7.19
N VAL A 117 10.56 -6.36 7.55
CA VAL A 117 9.50 -7.20 8.13
C VAL A 117 8.96 -8.19 7.09
N VAL A 118 8.67 -7.72 5.85
CA VAL A 118 8.22 -8.61 4.77
C VAL A 118 9.23 -9.71 4.50
N LEU A 119 10.52 -9.37 4.40
CA LEU A 119 11.59 -10.34 4.16
C LEU A 119 11.76 -11.34 5.31
N ALA A 120 11.53 -10.93 6.56
CA ALA A 120 11.53 -11.83 7.71
C ALA A 120 10.30 -12.73 7.75
N ASN A 121 9.15 -12.27 7.27
CA ASN A 121 7.88 -13.00 7.21
C ASN A 121 7.84 -14.02 6.07
N ALA A 122 8.51 -13.72 4.95
CA ALA A 122 8.44 -14.51 3.72
C ALA A 122 8.76 -16.01 3.93
N PRO A 123 9.85 -16.44 4.59
CA PRO A 123 10.13 -17.87 4.79
C PRO A 123 9.09 -18.57 5.66
N ILE A 124 8.42 -17.85 6.57
CA ILE A 124 7.32 -18.40 7.39
C ILE A 124 6.09 -18.62 6.51
N ALA A 125 5.75 -17.63 5.70
CA ALA A 125 4.62 -17.68 4.77
C ALA A 125 4.80 -18.80 3.73
N GLU A 126 5.96 -18.86 3.09
CA GLU A 126 6.29 -19.90 2.10
C GLU A 126 6.14 -21.31 2.67
N LYS A 127 6.75 -21.57 3.84
CA LYS A 127 6.65 -22.88 4.51
C LYS A 127 5.20 -23.26 4.83
N ALA A 128 4.39 -22.29 5.20
CA ALA A 128 2.98 -22.51 5.57
C ALA A 128 2.03 -22.40 4.38
N LYS A 129 2.52 -22.02 3.18
CA LYS A 129 1.73 -21.70 2.00
C LYS A 129 0.68 -20.60 2.28
N VAL A 130 1.04 -19.58 3.02
CA VAL A 130 0.19 -18.41 3.31
C VAL A 130 0.49 -17.33 2.31
N ILE A 131 -0.54 -16.80 1.65
CA ILE A 131 -0.40 -15.65 0.74
C ILE A 131 -0.05 -14.41 1.56
N VAL A 132 1.01 -13.70 1.17
CA VAL A 132 1.31 -12.36 1.67
C VAL A 132 1.05 -11.36 0.56
N MET A 133 0.25 -10.34 0.85
CA MET A 133 0.07 -9.17 0.00
C MET A 133 0.77 -7.97 0.65
N ALA A 134 2.06 -7.80 0.34
CA ALA A 134 2.92 -6.80 0.98
C ALA A 134 2.74 -5.41 0.35
N GLU A 135 2.96 -4.37 1.15
CA GLU A 135 3.04 -2.99 0.67
C GLU A 135 4.43 -2.41 0.93
N ALA A 136 5.46 -3.07 0.41
CA ALA A 136 6.87 -2.75 0.64
C ALA A 136 7.67 -2.78 -0.66
N ILE A 137 8.79 -2.05 -0.72
CA ILE A 137 9.45 -1.72 -2.00
C ILE A 137 10.79 -2.39 -2.26
N ALA A 138 11.42 -3.07 -1.29
CA ALA A 138 12.73 -3.68 -1.51
C ALA A 138 12.70 -4.70 -2.67
N PRO A 139 13.61 -4.63 -3.65
CA PRO A 139 13.60 -5.55 -4.79
C PRO A 139 13.74 -7.02 -4.40
N ALA A 140 14.40 -7.33 -3.28
CA ALA A 140 14.54 -8.69 -2.77
C ALA A 140 13.19 -9.38 -2.49
N ILE A 141 12.11 -8.63 -2.30
CA ILE A 141 10.76 -9.17 -2.09
C ILE A 141 10.27 -9.91 -3.34
N SER A 142 10.62 -9.45 -4.55
CA SER A 142 10.26 -10.10 -5.83
C SER A 142 10.79 -11.53 -5.98
N SER A 143 11.76 -11.93 -5.15
CA SER A 143 12.34 -13.28 -5.14
C SER A 143 12.21 -13.97 -3.77
N ALA A 144 11.34 -13.44 -2.90
CA ALA A 144 11.21 -13.94 -1.54
C ALA A 144 10.36 -15.22 -1.43
N GLY A 145 9.58 -15.54 -2.48
CA GLY A 145 8.82 -16.77 -2.58
C GLY A 145 7.60 -16.69 -3.50
N ASP A 146 7.00 -17.84 -3.78
CA ASP A 146 5.85 -18.01 -4.67
C ASP A 146 4.51 -17.54 -4.08
N TYR A 147 4.43 -17.43 -2.74
CA TYR A 147 3.24 -16.97 -2.02
C TYR A 147 3.35 -15.50 -1.59
N ILE A 148 4.43 -14.82 -2.02
CA ILE A 148 4.71 -13.43 -1.69
C ILE A 148 4.36 -12.54 -2.87
N PHE A 149 3.28 -11.79 -2.73
CA PHE A 149 2.83 -10.76 -3.65
C PHE A 149 3.07 -9.39 -3.04
N ARG A 150 3.14 -8.39 -3.88
CA ARG A 150 3.24 -6.99 -3.48
C ARG A 150 2.17 -6.17 -4.18
N ILE A 151 1.55 -5.24 -3.49
CA ILE A 151 0.61 -4.29 -4.10
C ILE A 151 1.29 -2.96 -4.46
N GLN A 152 2.43 -2.66 -3.84
CA GLN A 152 3.22 -1.45 -4.11
C GLN A 152 4.36 -1.73 -5.10
N PRO A 153 4.60 -0.88 -6.10
CA PRO A 153 5.73 -1.03 -7.02
C PRO A 153 7.08 -1.10 -6.33
N SER A 154 8.04 -1.81 -6.93
CA SER A 154 9.38 -1.94 -6.35
C SER A 154 10.20 -0.65 -6.41
N ALA A 155 11.20 -0.54 -5.56
CA ALA A 155 12.15 0.57 -5.58
C ALA A 155 12.80 0.77 -6.95
N SER A 156 12.99 -0.30 -7.72
CA SER A 156 13.55 -0.22 -9.07
C SER A 156 12.65 0.58 -10.01
N TYR A 157 11.32 0.37 -9.95
CA TYR A 157 10.36 1.12 -10.77
C TYR A 157 10.34 2.60 -10.39
N TYR A 158 10.28 2.91 -9.09
CA TYR A 158 10.33 4.28 -8.60
C TYR A 158 11.61 4.99 -9.03
N SER A 159 12.77 4.34 -8.83
CA SER A 159 14.07 4.91 -9.18
C SER A 159 14.22 5.13 -10.68
N ALA A 160 13.73 4.20 -11.51
CA ALA A 160 13.81 4.32 -12.97
C ALA A 160 13.06 5.56 -13.48
N GLU A 161 11.82 5.79 -13.02
CA GLU A 161 11.04 6.95 -13.46
C GLU A 161 11.63 8.27 -12.92
N LEU A 162 12.06 8.29 -11.66
CA LEU A 162 12.71 9.47 -11.08
C LEU A 162 13.99 9.83 -11.84
N MET A 163 14.87 8.85 -12.10
CA MET A 163 16.15 9.09 -12.77
C MET A 163 15.99 9.50 -14.23
N LYS A 164 14.93 9.07 -14.92
CA LYS A 164 14.61 9.59 -16.26
C LYS A 164 14.41 11.12 -16.23
N VAL A 165 13.61 11.62 -15.31
CA VAL A 165 13.39 13.07 -15.14
C VAL A 165 14.70 13.76 -14.73
N VAL A 166 15.36 13.28 -13.70
CA VAL A 166 16.56 13.91 -13.12
C VAL A 166 17.70 14.01 -14.13
N ILE A 167 18.00 12.92 -14.85
CA ILE A 167 19.18 12.85 -15.71
C ILE A 167 18.86 13.26 -17.16
N ARG A 168 17.71 12.84 -17.72
CA ARG A 168 17.40 13.12 -19.13
C ARG A 168 16.78 14.50 -19.34
N GLU A 169 15.89 14.92 -18.43
CA GLU A 169 15.18 16.19 -18.57
C GLU A 169 15.94 17.32 -17.89
N LEU A 170 16.28 17.15 -16.60
CA LEU A 170 16.95 18.20 -15.80
C LEU A 170 18.46 18.24 -15.99
N LYS A 171 19.07 17.23 -16.64
CA LYS A 171 20.52 17.10 -16.89
C LYS A 171 21.38 17.10 -15.62
N LEU A 172 20.83 16.72 -14.46
CA LEU A 172 21.52 16.62 -13.18
C LEU A 172 22.24 15.28 -13.07
N LYS A 173 23.55 15.24 -13.29
CA LYS A 173 24.31 13.99 -13.42
C LYS A 173 25.11 13.59 -12.19
N ASN A 174 25.50 14.55 -11.34
CA ASN A 174 26.27 14.30 -10.13
C ASN A 174 25.32 14.25 -8.92
N ILE A 175 24.96 13.04 -8.49
CA ILE A 175 23.97 12.83 -7.43
C ILE A 175 24.71 12.41 -6.16
N ALA A 176 24.34 13.03 -5.04
CA ALA A 176 24.68 12.54 -3.71
C ALA A 176 23.49 11.76 -3.14
N THR A 177 23.74 10.78 -2.28
CA THR A 177 22.69 10.05 -1.57
C THR A 177 22.91 10.14 -0.06
N ILE A 178 21.80 10.33 0.69
CA ILE A 178 21.73 10.14 2.13
C ILE A 178 20.54 9.24 2.43
N TYR A 179 20.74 8.15 3.17
CA TYR A 179 19.70 7.14 3.33
C TYR A 179 19.71 6.51 4.72
N ILE A 180 18.54 6.05 5.15
CA ILE A 180 18.41 5.26 6.37
C ILE A 180 19.07 3.89 6.18
N ASN A 181 19.87 3.47 7.16
CA ASN A 181 20.63 2.22 7.10
C ASN A 181 19.76 1.01 7.51
N ASN A 182 18.83 0.65 6.65
CA ASN A 182 18.01 -0.56 6.74
C ASN A 182 17.68 -1.06 5.32
N GLU A 183 16.98 -2.19 5.19
CA GLU A 183 16.64 -2.83 3.90
C GLU A 183 15.96 -1.88 2.93
N PHE A 184 15.08 -1.01 3.43
CA PHE A 184 14.36 -0.02 2.62
C PHE A 184 15.30 1.06 2.06
N GLY A 185 16.11 1.70 2.92
CA GLY A 185 17.00 2.78 2.51
C GLY A 185 18.15 2.27 1.62
N ILE A 186 18.68 1.10 1.92
CA ILE A 186 19.70 0.41 1.10
C ILE A 186 19.14 0.11 -0.28
N ALA A 187 17.91 -0.44 -0.36
CA ALA A 187 17.24 -0.72 -1.63
C ALA A 187 17.06 0.54 -2.49
N LEU A 188 16.63 1.65 -1.90
CA LEU A 188 16.50 2.93 -2.60
C LEU A 188 17.85 3.44 -3.09
N ARG A 189 18.89 3.42 -2.24
CA ARG A 189 20.26 3.83 -2.62
C ARG A 189 20.75 3.03 -3.81
N ASP A 190 20.64 1.69 -3.76
CA ASP A 190 21.16 0.79 -4.80
C ASP A 190 20.42 0.96 -6.12
N THR A 191 19.09 1.08 -6.07
CA THR A 191 18.28 1.24 -7.29
C THR A 191 18.48 2.63 -7.90
N VAL A 192 18.55 3.71 -7.11
CA VAL A 192 18.89 5.05 -7.61
C VAL A 192 20.26 5.07 -8.27
N LYS A 193 21.25 4.43 -7.65
CA LYS A 193 22.60 4.32 -8.23
C LYS A 193 22.58 3.58 -9.57
N SER A 194 22.01 2.40 -9.60
CA SER A 194 21.90 1.59 -10.81
C SER A 194 21.18 2.33 -11.95
N GLU A 195 20.04 2.98 -11.67
CA GLU A 195 19.29 3.69 -12.68
C GLU A 195 19.98 4.99 -13.13
N ALA A 196 20.67 5.69 -12.21
CA ALA A 196 21.49 6.84 -12.57
C ALA A 196 22.61 6.46 -13.53
N GLU A 197 23.38 5.40 -13.22
CA GLU A 197 24.48 4.92 -14.05
C GLU A 197 24.02 4.48 -15.44
N LYS A 198 22.89 3.75 -15.55
CA LYS A 198 22.29 3.37 -16.86
C LYS A 198 21.97 4.57 -17.75
N LEU A 199 21.67 5.72 -17.14
CA LEU A 199 21.31 6.95 -17.86
C LEU A 199 22.48 7.93 -18.04
N GLY A 200 23.70 7.54 -17.64
CA GLY A 200 24.93 8.34 -17.74
C GLY A 200 25.10 9.39 -16.63
N GLY A 201 24.41 9.22 -15.50
CA GLY A 201 24.66 9.88 -14.25
C GLY A 201 25.63 9.10 -13.36
N ARG A 202 25.93 9.63 -12.17
CA ARG A 202 26.80 8.94 -11.19
C ARG A 202 26.47 9.37 -9.77
N ILE A 203 26.66 8.47 -8.81
CA ILE A 203 26.65 8.79 -7.40
C ILE A 203 28.04 9.22 -6.99
N ILE A 204 28.18 10.47 -6.54
CA ILE A 204 29.49 11.06 -6.20
C ILE A 204 29.83 10.96 -4.71
N THR A 205 28.83 10.72 -3.86
CA THR A 205 29.03 10.45 -2.43
C THR A 205 27.77 9.79 -1.86
N GLU A 206 27.97 8.91 -0.88
CA GLU A 206 26.92 8.18 -0.18
C GLU A 206 27.12 8.33 1.32
N GLU A 207 26.10 8.73 2.05
CA GLU A 207 26.08 8.83 3.52
C GLU A 207 24.85 8.11 4.06
N SER A 208 24.97 7.48 5.21
CA SER A 208 23.86 6.80 5.85
C SER A 208 23.60 7.32 7.26
N TYR A 209 22.42 7.01 7.81
CA TYR A 209 22.02 7.34 9.16
C TYR A 209 21.16 6.23 9.78
N ALA A 210 21.07 6.19 11.11
CA ALA A 210 20.22 5.24 11.82
C ALA A 210 18.77 5.74 11.91
N GLN A 211 17.81 4.83 11.96
CA GLN A 211 16.41 5.19 12.12
C GLN A 211 16.18 5.99 13.40
N GLY A 212 15.61 7.19 13.22
CA GLY A 212 15.30 8.10 14.31
C GLY A 212 16.42 9.07 14.67
N ASP A 213 17.51 9.09 13.91
CA ASP A 213 18.49 10.17 13.98
C ASP A 213 17.80 11.51 13.70
N GLN A 214 18.27 12.57 14.37
CA GLN A 214 17.72 13.91 14.26
C GLN A 214 18.75 14.97 13.84
N ASP A 215 20.03 14.62 13.82
CA ASP A 215 21.10 15.50 13.38
C ASP A 215 21.91 14.85 12.26
N PHE A 216 21.85 15.47 11.09
CA PHE A 216 22.47 15.01 9.85
C PHE A 216 23.57 15.95 9.36
N ARG A 217 23.96 16.97 10.16
CA ARG A 217 24.89 18.03 9.75
C ARG A 217 26.26 17.50 9.40
N SER A 218 26.71 16.44 10.06
CA SER A 218 28.00 15.79 9.75
C SER A 218 27.99 15.19 8.34
N GLN A 219 26.98 14.38 8.01
CA GLN A 219 26.80 13.77 6.69
C GLN A 219 26.60 14.86 5.62
N LEU A 220 25.73 15.83 5.91
CA LEU A 220 25.41 16.91 4.97
C LEU A 220 26.60 17.84 4.69
N THR A 221 27.51 18.03 5.64
CA THR A 221 28.77 18.78 5.43
C THR A 221 29.68 18.06 4.45
N LYS A 222 29.81 16.74 4.55
CA LYS A 222 30.59 15.94 3.59
C LYS A 222 29.96 15.97 2.20
N ILE A 223 28.62 15.86 2.12
CA ILE A 223 27.86 15.97 0.87
C ILE A 223 28.07 17.35 0.24
N LYS A 224 27.95 18.42 1.04
CA LYS A 224 28.16 19.79 0.56
C LYS A 224 29.54 20.00 -0.07
N ALA A 225 30.59 19.43 0.54
CA ALA A 225 31.96 19.54 0.02
C ALA A 225 32.14 18.90 -1.38
N LYS A 226 31.25 17.99 -1.79
CA LYS A 226 31.25 17.36 -3.12
C LYS A 226 30.48 18.16 -4.18
N ASN A 227 29.73 19.19 -3.78
CA ASN A 227 28.92 20.05 -4.65
C ASN A 227 28.02 19.25 -5.65
N PRO A 228 27.10 18.42 -5.17
CA PRO A 228 26.24 17.62 -6.03
C PRO A 228 25.20 18.47 -6.77
N ASP A 229 24.80 18.04 -7.98
CA ASP A 229 23.69 18.62 -8.72
C ASP A 229 22.35 18.33 -8.03
N ALA A 230 22.21 17.12 -7.46
CA ALA A 230 21.04 16.65 -6.74
C ALA A 230 21.42 15.85 -5.49
N LEU A 231 20.57 15.93 -4.46
CA LEU A 231 20.66 15.12 -3.24
C LEU A 231 19.45 14.21 -3.15
N PHE A 232 19.64 12.88 -3.29
CA PHE A 232 18.61 11.90 -3.04
C PHE A 232 18.57 11.53 -1.55
N ILE A 233 17.35 11.51 -0.99
CA ILE A 233 17.08 11.26 0.42
C ILE A 233 16.19 10.02 0.53
N GLY A 234 16.80 8.90 0.92
CA GLY A 234 16.14 7.62 1.12
C GLY A 234 15.77 7.40 2.59
N GLY A 235 14.61 7.87 3.02
CA GLY A 235 14.18 7.78 4.42
C GLY A 235 12.66 7.80 4.57
N TYR A 236 12.23 7.80 5.81
CA TYR A 236 10.82 7.95 6.19
C TYR A 236 10.53 9.42 6.56
N GLN A 237 10.08 9.68 7.79
CA GLN A 237 9.78 11.03 8.27
C GLN A 237 11.04 11.90 8.43
N GLU A 238 12.22 11.29 8.60
CA GLU A 238 13.50 11.97 8.72
C GLU A 238 13.83 12.84 7.49
N GLN A 239 13.22 12.56 6.33
CA GLN A 239 13.43 13.34 5.09
C GLN A 239 13.21 14.84 5.31
N SER A 240 12.20 15.23 6.09
CA SER A 240 11.95 16.65 6.36
C SER A 240 13.10 17.31 7.11
N MET A 241 13.68 16.63 8.09
CA MET A 241 14.78 17.17 8.89
C MET A 241 16.08 17.25 8.08
N VAL A 242 16.35 16.21 7.25
CA VAL A 242 17.49 16.23 6.31
C VAL A 242 17.40 17.44 5.38
N ILE A 243 16.23 17.73 4.78
CA ILE A 243 16.02 18.86 3.88
C ILE A 243 16.19 20.19 4.60
N LYS A 244 15.64 20.35 5.81
CA LYS A 244 15.83 21.56 6.62
C LYS A 244 17.30 21.82 6.90
N GLN A 245 18.00 20.83 7.45
CA GLN A 245 19.43 20.98 7.80
C GLN A 245 20.31 21.18 6.56
N ALA A 246 20.01 20.52 5.43
CA ALA A 246 20.68 20.78 4.18
C ALA A 246 20.50 22.24 3.72
N SER A 247 19.29 22.78 3.84
CA SER A 247 18.99 24.17 3.51
C SER A 247 19.67 25.16 4.46
N GLU A 248 19.68 24.89 5.77
CA GLU A 248 20.40 25.67 6.79
C GLU A 248 21.90 25.73 6.52
N LEU A 249 22.49 24.61 6.09
CA LEU A 249 23.89 24.53 5.68
C LEU A 249 24.17 25.21 4.33
N GLY A 250 23.12 25.72 3.64
CA GLY A 250 23.23 26.39 2.36
C GLY A 250 23.56 25.46 1.19
N LEU A 251 23.09 24.20 1.20
CA LEU A 251 23.16 23.33 0.03
C LEU A 251 22.23 23.88 -1.07
N LYS A 252 22.85 24.29 -2.19
CA LYS A 252 22.14 24.77 -3.37
C LYS A 252 21.97 23.64 -4.39
N THR A 253 21.29 22.57 -3.99
CA THR A 253 21.07 21.37 -4.81
C THR A 253 19.59 21.10 -4.98
N LYS A 254 19.20 20.32 -5.99
CA LYS A 254 17.84 19.81 -6.13
C LYS A 254 17.63 18.68 -5.12
N PHE A 255 16.56 18.70 -4.37
CA PHE A 255 16.23 17.61 -3.47
C PHE A 255 15.40 16.55 -4.20
N LEU A 256 15.80 15.30 -4.04
CA LEU A 256 15.08 14.12 -4.53
C LEU A 256 14.71 13.27 -3.33
N ALA A 257 13.51 12.73 -3.30
CA ALA A 257 13.02 11.94 -2.17
C ALA A 257 12.47 10.58 -2.62
N GLY A 258 12.38 9.64 -1.68
CA GLY A 258 11.67 8.38 -1.87
C GLY A 258 10.15 8.52 -1.68
N PRO A 259 9.36 7.46 -2.00
CA PRO A 259 7.89 7.49 -1.92
C PRO A 259 7.29 7.95 -0.59
N PRO A 260 7.87 7.70 0.60
CA PRO A 260 7.33 8.20 1.87
C PRO A 260 7.26 9.73 1.99
N PHE A 261 7.80 10.46 1.01
CA PHE A 261 7.62 11.93 0.95
C PHE A 261 6.17 12.33 0.68
N GLU A 262 5.32 11.46 0.13
CA GLU A 262 3.88 11.68 -0.01
C GLU A 262 3.19 11.67 1.36
N ASN A 263 3.48 12.67 2.16
CA ASN A 263 3.00 12.82 3.52
C ASN A 263 2.76 14.30 3.80
N GLN A 264 1.49 14.68 4.05
CA GLN A 264 1.08 16.06 4.27
C GLN A 264 1.82 16.71 5.45
N LYS A 265 2.09 15.93 6.52
CA LYS A 265 2.84 16.43 7.66
C LYS A 265 4.28 16.82 7.30
N LEU A 266 4.96 16.06 6.41
CA LEU A 266 6.30 16.45 5.94
C LEU A 266 6.25 17.76 5.17
N VAL A 267 5.22 17.98 4.36
CA VAL A 267 5.02 19.22 3.60
C VAL A 267 4.79 20.41 4.55
N GLU A 268 3.93 20.24 5.54
CA GLU A 268 3.67 21.23 6.58
C GLU A 268 4.94 21.59 7.38
N ASP A 269 5.69 20.58 7.78
CA ASP A 269 6.95 20.74 8.51
C ASP A 269 8.01 21.48 7.67
N LEU A 270 8.07 21.21 6.38
CA LEU A 270 9.02 21.83 5.43
C LEU A 270 8.60 23.22 4.97
N ARG A 271 7.31 23.53 5.01
CA ARG A 271 6.76 24.76 4.45
C ARG A 271 7.23 24.93 2.98
N GLY A 272 7.66 26.13 2.58
CA GLY A 272 8.12 26.40 1.21
C GLY A 272 9.31 25.55 0.73
N LEU A 273 10.05 24.90 1.62
CA LEU A 273 11.14 24.00 1.21
C LEU A 273 10.63 22.73 0.51
N ALA A 274 9.39 22.31 0.79
CA ALA A 274 8.77 21.15 0.13
C ALA A 274 8.69 21.34 -1.40
N GLU A 275 8.54 22.56 -1.89
CA GLU A 275 8.46 22.89 -3.33
C GLU A 275 9.77 22.64 -4.09
N ARG A 276 10.87 22.42 -3.37
CA ARG A 276 12.18 22.10 -3.95
C ARG A 276 12.38 20.59 -4.16
N VAL A 277 11.44 19.76 -3.74
CA VAL A 277 11.55 18.30 -3.75
C VAL A 277 10.88 17.71 -4.98
N ILE A 278 11.53 16.74 -5.62
CA ILE A 278 10.98 15.88 -6.67
C ILE A 278 11.03 14.45 -6.16
N TYR A 279 9.96 13.69 -6.35
CA TYR A 279 9.86 12.32 -5.88
C TYR A 279 8.95 11.49 -6.79
N PRO A 280 9.15 10.16 -6.90
CA PRO A 280 8.30 9.27 -7.67
C PRO A 280 7.17 8.77 -6.80
N TYR A 281 5.96 8.64 -7.37
CA TYR A 281 4.82 8.06 -6.66
C TYR A 281 3.86 7.31 -7.59
N HIS A 282 3.10 6.36 -7.05
CA HIS A 282 2.18 5.50 -7.80
C HIS A 282 0.73 6.00 -7.81
N PHE A 283 0.40 7.02 -7.07
CA PHE A 283 -0.96 7.53 -6.93
C PHE A 283 -1.01 9.04 -7.15
N LEU A 284 -2.04 9.49 -7.85
CA LEU A 284 -2.30 10.92 -8.04
C LEU A 284 -3.72 11.23 -7.54
N ALA A 285 -3.83 11.89 -6.39
CA ALA A 285 -5.11 12.28 -5.81
C ALA A 285 -5.92 13.25 -6.70
N GLN A 286 -5.22 14.04 -7.51
CA GLN A 286 -5.83 14.93 -8.52
C GLN A 286 -6.21 14.12 -9.77
N THR A 287 -7.31 13.38 -9.69
CA THR A 287 -7.79 12.51 -10.75
C THR A 287 -9.23 12.84 -11.12
N SER A 288 -9.59 12.58 -12.38
CA SER A 288 -10.98 12.57 -12.83
C SER A 288 -11.66 11.20 -12.71
N ASN A 289 -10.97 10.19 -12.17
CA ASN A 289 -11.53 8.85 -12.00
C ASN A 289 -12.62 8.85 -10.92
N PRO A 290 -13.89 8.54 -11.29
CA PRO A 290 -14.99 8.55 -10.33
C PRO A 290 -14.83 7.59 -9.15
N LYS A 291 -14.17 6.43 -9.37
CA LYS A 291 -13.89 5.44 -8.30
C LYS A 291 -12.95 6.03 -7.25
N THR A 292 -11.86 6.68 -7.70
CA THR A 292 -10.89 7.33 -6.80
C THR A 292 -11.55 8.47 -6.02
N ILE A 293 -12.38 9.30 -6.68
CA ILE A 293 -13.11 10.40 -6.01
C ILE A 293 -14.07 9.85 -4.95
N ALA A 294 -14.81 8.79 -5.27
CA ALA A 294 -15.74 8.15 -4.34
C ALA A 294 -15.01 7.54 -3.13
N TYR A 295 -13.90 6.84 -3.36
CA TYR A 295 -13.04 6.31 -2.31
C TYR A 295 -12.51 7.40 -1.38
N MET A 296 -11.93 8.46 -1.94
CA MET A 296 -11.38 9.57 -1.13
C MET A 296 -12.46 10.19 -0.24
N LYS A 297 -13.67 10.37 -0.79
CA LYS A 297 -14.81 10.86 -0.02
C LYS A 297 -15.21 9.89 1.10
N ALA A 298 -15.37 8.60 0.79
CA ALA A 298 -15.76 7.58 1.76
C ALA A 298 -14.72 7.45 2.89
N TYR A 299 -13.42 7.50 2.55
CA TYR A 299 -12.33 7.46 3.52
C TYR A 299 -12.39 8.67 4.47
N LYS A 300 -12.54 9.88 3.92
CA LYS A 300 -12.66 11.11 4.71
C LYS A 300 -13.90 11.11 5.60
N ASP A 301 -15.05 10.73 5.06
CA ASP A 301 -16.32 10.67 5.79
C ASP A 301 -16.24 9.70 6.99
N LYS A 302 -15.55 8.56 6.81
CA LYS A 302 -15.45 7.52 7.84
C LYS A 302 -14.42 7.83 8.92
N PHE A 303 -13.27 8.37 8.54
CA PHE A 303 -12.12 8.52 9.44
C PHE A 303 -11.81 9.98 9.83
N ASN A 304 -12.50 10.94 9.22
CA ASN A 304 -12.30 12.39 9.42
C ASN A 304 -10.86 12.87 9.14
N VAL A 305 -10.16 12.16 8.24
CA VAL A 305 -8.83 12.52 7.73
C VAL A 305 -8.78 12.30 6.23
N GLU A 306 -7.93 13.03 5.53
CA GLU A 306 -7.68 12.76 4.11
C GLU A 306 -6.93 11.43 3.96
N THR A 307 -7.18 10.74 2.84
CA THR A 307 -6.38 9.56 2.49
C THR A 307 -4.97 9.98 2.12
N GLY A 308 -3.98 9.27 2.63
CA GLY A 308 -2.63 9.34 2.08
C GLY A 308 -2.52 8.50 0.81
N GLY A 309 -1.31 8.32 0.34
CA GLY A 309 -1.11 7.65 -0.92
C GLY A 309 -0.92 6.13 -0.85
N PHE A 310 -0.63 5.58 0.34
CA PHE A 310 -0.50 4.14 0.54
C PHE A 310 -1.86 3.45 0.70
N ALA A 311 -2.78 4.09 1.38
CA ALA A 311 -4.13 3.59 1.62
C ALA A 311 -4.88 3.09 0.37
N PRO A 312 -4.86 3.77 -0.80
CA PRO A 312 -5.59 3.32 -1.99
C PRO A 312 -5.16 1.95 -2.51
N LEU A 313 -3.86 1.63 -2.46
CA LEU A 313 -3.36 0.33 -2.93
C LEU A 313 -3.84 -0.80 -2.02
N MET A 314 -3.79 -0.62 -0.71
CA MET A 314 -4.24 -1.64 0.22
C MET A 314 -5.76 -1.78 0.22
N TYR A 315 -6.51 -0.70 -0.04
CA TYR A 315 -7.95 -0.77 -0.29
C TYR A 315 -8.26 -1.68 -1.49
N ASP A 316 -7.57 -1.48 -2.62
CA ASP A 316 -7.71 -2.32 -3.81
C ASP A 316 -7.26 -3.76 -3.54
N ALA A 317 -6.20 -3.96 -2.74
CA ALA A 317 -5.73 -5.29 -2.34
C ALA A 317 -6.80 -6.11 -1.62
N VAL A 318 -7.60 -5.48 -0.75
CA VAL A 318 -8.70 -6.16 -0.06
C VAL A 318 -9.76 -6.65 -1.05
N TYR A 319 -10.08 -5.88 -2.08
CA TYR A 319 -11.03 -6.30 -3.12
C TYR A 319 -10.47 -7.40 -4.00
N ILE A 320 -9.21 -7.31 -4.41
CA ILE A 320 -8.51 -8.37 -5.17
C ILE A 320 -8.54 -9.69 -4.38
N ILE A 321 -8.22 -9.62 -3.09
CA ILE A 321 -8.27 -10.78 -2.20
C ILE A 321 -9.70 -11.29 -2.02
N ALA A 322 -10.69 -10.41 -1.88
CA ALA A 322 -12.08 -10.81 -1.76
C ALA A 322 -12.58 -11.53 -3.01
N ASP A 323 -12.19 -11.08 -4.20
CA ASP A 323 -12.54 -11.74 -5.45
C ASP A 323 -11.87 -13.11 -5.58
N ALA A 324 -10.58 -13.23 -5.23
CA ALA A 324 -9.90 -14.52 -5.18
C ALA A 324 -10.53 -15.49 -4.16
N LEU A 325 -10.94 -14.99 -2.98
CA LEU A 325 -11.64 -15.79 -1.97
C LEU A 325 -13.04 -16.23 -2.42
N LYS A 326 -13.76 -15.43 -3.23
CA LYS A 326 -15.06 -15.83 -3.81
C LYS A 326 -14.90 -17.02 -4.74
N GLU A 327 -13.84 -17.06 -5.54
CA GLU A 327 -13.56 -18.12 -6.51
C GLU A 327 -12.97 -19.35 -5.84
N CYS A 328 -11.97 -19.17 -4.98
CA CYS A 328 -11.11 -20.23 -4.47
C CYS A 328 -11.42 -20.69 -3.04
N GLY A 329 -12.30 -19.98 -2.30
CA GLY A 329 -12.37 -20.16 -0.86
C GLY A 329 -11.02 -19.86 -0.21
N VAL A 330 -10.61 -20.67 0.74
CA VAL A 330 -9.31 -20.53 1.45
C VAL A 330 -8.19 -21.40 0.88
N ASN A 331 -8.34 -21.93 -0.33
CA ASN A 331 -7.30 -22.70 -1.01
C ASN A 331 -6.21 -21.79 -1.56
N THR A 332 -5.07 -21.76 -0.92
CA THR A 332 -3.98 -20.83 -1.21
C THR A 332 -3.28 -21.04 -2.56
N ASP A 333 -3.21 -22.30 -3.04
CA ASP A 333 -2.67 -22.60 -4.38
C ASP A 333 -3.61 -22.05 -5.48
N CYS A 334 -4.94 -22.15 -5.28
CA CYS A 334 -5.92 -21.54 -6.16
C CYS A 334 -5.85 -20.00 -6.09
N ILE A 335 -5.82 -19.42 -4.88
CA ILE A 335 -5.70 -17.96 -4.67
C ILE A 335 -4.45 -17.42 -5.36
N LYS A 336 -3.30 -18.10 -5.20
CA LYS A 336 -2.06 -17.74 -5.90
C LYS A 336 -2.26 -17.67 -7.42
N THR A 337 -2.89 -18.68 -8.00
CA THR A 337 -3.18 -18.71 -9.45
C THR A 337 -4.10 -17.57 -9.86
N ALA A 338 -5.15 -17.29 -9.09
CA ALA A 338 -6.09 -16.19 -9.33
C ALA A 338 -5.39 -14.82 -9.24
N LEU A 339 -4.46 -14.64 -8.29
CA LEU A 339 -3.68 -13.41 -8.17
C LEU A 339 -2.79 -13.16 -9.39
N TYR A 340 -2.09 -14.17 -9.91
CA TYR A 340 -1.31 -14.02 -11.15
C TYR A 340 -2.17 -13.70 -12.38
N ALA A 341 -3.44 -14.11 -12.38
CA ALA A 341 -4.41 -13.80 -13.44
C ALA A 341 -5.13 -12.44 -13.24
N THR A 342 -4.86 -11.75 -12.15
CA THR A 342 -5.56 -10.50 -11.78
C THR A 342 -5.42 -9.42 -12.85
N SER A 343 -6.55 -8.79 -13.19
CA SER A 343 -6.64 -7.55 -13.95
C SER A 343 -7.74 -6.70 -13.32
N TYR A 344 -7.39 -5.97 -12.26
CA TYR A 344 -8.33 -5.23 -11.41
C TYR A 344 -8.25 -3.74 -11.69
N ASP A 345 -9.36 -3.14 -12.11
CA ASP A 345 -9.50 -1.69 -12.30
C ASP A 345 -10.03 -1.04 -11.01
N GLY A 346 -9.10 -0.72 -10.12
CA GLY A 346 -9.35 -0.19 -8.79
C GLY A 346 -9.35 1.33 -8.68
N VAL A 347 -9.32 1.81 -7.43
CA VAL A 347 -9.20 3.24 -7.11
C VAL A 347 -7.78 3.76 -7.37
N SER A 348 -6.78 2.88 -7.35
CA SER A 348 -5.39 3.18 -7.69
C SER A 348 -5.10 3.04 -9.20
N GLY A 349 -6.10 2.69 -10.01
CA GLY A 349 -5.98 2.38 -11.43
C GLY A 349 -5.95 0.88 -11.72
N LEU A 350 -5.47 0.52 -12.92
CA LEU A 350 -5.41 -0.87 -13.33
C LEU A 350 -4.24 -1.59 -12.67
N ILE A 351 -4.53 -2.63 -11.90
CA ILE A 351 -3.56 -3.47 -11.18
C ILE A 351 -3.48 -4.83 -11.87
N LYS A 352 -2.28 -5.25 -12.21
CA LYS A 352 -1.91 -6.59 -12.67
C LYS A 352 -0.65 -7.00 -11.95
N PHE A 353 -0.42 -8.31 -11.82
CA PHE A 353 0.84 -8.83 -11.28
C PHE A 353 1.71 -9.41 -12.40
N ASP A 354 3.01 -9.18 -12.31
CA ASP A 354 3.99 -9.86 -13.16
C ASP A 354 4.30 -11.28 -12.65
N SER A 355 5.22 -11.98 -13.31
CA SER A 355 5.64 -13.35 -12.94
C SER A 355 6.29 -13.46 -11.56
N ASN A 356 6.65 -12.35 -10.93
CA ASN A 356 7.26 -12.30 -9.59
C ASN A 356 6.25 -11.88 -8.51
N GLY A 357 4.97 -11.68 -8.86
CA GLY A 357 3.96 -11.14 -7.95
C GLY A 357 4.10 -9.64 -7.68
N ASP A 358 4.83 -8.91 -8.52
CA ASP A 358 4.97 -7.46 -8.44
C ASP A 358 3.88 -6.74 -9.23
N PRO A 359 3.33 -5.61 -8.74
CA PRO A 359 2.29 -4.89 -9.44
C PRO A 359 2.87 -4.10 -10.61
N VAL A 360 2.18 -4.15 -11.74
CA VAL A 360 2.44 -3.30 -12.91
C VAL A 360 1.51 -2.09 -12.82
N ILE A 361 2.00 -1.02 -12.21
CA ILE A 361 1.25 0.23 -11.97
C ILE A 361 2.10 1.40 -12.49
N PRO A 362 1.52 2.38 -13.20
CA PRO A 362 2.25 3.57 -13.65
C PRO A 362 2.82 4.39 -12.48
N ILE A 363 4.06 4.85 -12.62
CA ILE A 363 4.70 5.76 -11.69
C ILE A 363 4.64 7.18 -12.24
N VAL A 364 4.30 8.13 -11.40
CA VAL A 364 4.27 9.56 -11.70
C VAL A 364 5.37 10.26 -10.89
N VAL A 365 6.20 11.06 -11.54
CA VAL A 365 7.12 11.95 -10.83
C VAL A 365 6.35 13.18 -10.36
N LYS A 366 6.47 13.52 -9.09
CA LYS A 366 5.69 14.55 -8.41
C LYS A 366 6.59 15.59 -7.75
N THR A 367 5.98 16.71 -7.40
CA THR A 367 6.53 17.78 -6.58
C THR A 367 5.42 18.38 -5.71
N VAL A 368 5.75 19.39 -4.94
CA VAL A 368 4.78 20.18 -4.18
C VAL A 368 4.66 21.58 -4.80
N LYS A 369 3.43 22.06 -4.96
CA LYS A 369 3.13 23.47 -5.32
C LYS A 369 2.02 23.99 -4.39
N ASN A 370 2.26 25.12 -3.73
CA ASN A 370 1.31 25.71 -2.77
C ASN A 370 0.82 24.70 -1.71
N GLY A 371 1.72 23.85 -1.21
CA GLY A 371 1.40 22.83 -0.22
C GLY A 371 0.63 21.62 -0.74
N GLN A 372 0.39 21.53 -2.05
CA GLN A 372 -0.34 20.42 -2.69
C GLN A 372 0.60 19.53 -3.51
N PHE A 373 0.36 18.21 -3.45
CA PHE A 373 1.07 17.25 -4.28
C PHE A 373 0.60 17.30 -5.72
N VAL A 374 1.48 17.64 -6.63
CA VAL A 374 1.15 17.76 -8.06
C VAL A 374 2.13 16.97 -8.91
N LYS A 375 1.72 16.62 -10.14
CA LYS A 375 2.64 16.06 -11.13
C LYS A 375 3.75 17.08 -11.41
N TYR A 376 4.98 16.59 -11.50
CA TYR A 376 6.12 17.39 -11.97
C TYR A 376 6.02 17.58 -13.47
N GLU A 377 6.07 18.83 -13.94
CA GLU A 377 6.01 19.25 -15.33
C GLU A 377 7.34 19.86 -15.78
#